data_d6369ccf858f89aa3ffc558140292b20
#
_entry.id   d6369ccf858f89aa3ffc558140292b20
#
_cell.length_a   1.000
_cell.length_b   1.000
_cell.length_c   1.000
_cell.angle_alpha   90.00
_cell.angle_beta   90.00
_cell.angle_gamma   90.00
#
_symmetry.space_group_name_H-M   'P 1'
#
loop_
_entity.id
_entity.type
_entity.pdbx_description
1 polymer ?
#
loop_
_entity_poly.entity_id
_entity_poly.type
_entity_poly.pdbx_seq_one_letter_code
_entity_poly.pdbx_strand_id
1 'polypeptide(L)'
;MSYAKQNFVDGQTLTAAQLNHMEDGIANAAGTQGAKGDKGDPGEGFTASARALLLTLFENAAYKTDTMQPTLNALRAEWGGSAQDVPVQSVSLSSTTMTLSEGESKILTATVLPATATDRTVVWSVLPTGFATVANGKVTGSKAGSCTVTATAGGKSASCAVTVEVAETAQLIYTLPAETELTNGFDTGLKLLEHASTEAPQYTILLDAKASDSLDTSQWPAFLHCLTETGNASNLPGFVASTYPTTGTTTFAYYDKPCCTLSDSIEHVKTRTRYVIQINGSSARGGSIYCPLSDWVSAWKTRSDVPQTFLIGAAQSADGSKKQQFWPGTLYQCRVYKGLLSDAKLNKFIQEGTV
;
A
#
# COMPACT_ATOMS: atom_id res chain seq x y z
N MET A 1 36.14 -5.33 -62.43
CA MET A 1 36.69 -5.49 -61.07
C MET A 1 36.21 -6.80 -60.52
N SER A 2 37.06 -7.64 -59.95
CA SER A 2 36.60 -8.91 -59.35
C SER A 2 35.93 -8.60 -58.00
N TYR A 3 34.69 -9.03 -57.88
CA TYR A 3 33.95 -8.91 -56.65
C TYR A 3 34.52 -9.88 -55.59
N ALA A 4 34.98 -9.32 -54.47
CA ALA A 4 35.48 -10.13 -53.36
C ALA A 4 34.30 -10.52 -52.45
N LYS A 5 34.03 -11.85 -52.35
CA LYS A 5 32.99 -12.36 -51.46
C LYS A 5 33.30 -12.01 -50.01
N GLN A 6 32.40 -11.30 -49.34
CA GLN A 6 32.50 -11.07 -47.93
C GLN A 6 31.83 -12.18 -47.14
N ASN A 7 32.55 -12.73 -46.16
CA ASN A 7 31.99 -13.70 -45.23
C ASN A 7 31.46 -12.96 -43.98
N PHE A 8 30.20 -13.09 -43.69
CA PHE A 8 29.58 -12.57 -42.50
C PHE A 8 29.56 -13.63 -41.41
N VAL A 9 29.80 -13.24 -40.18
CA VAL A 9 29.74 -14.09 -38.99
C VAL A 9 28.43 -13.82 -38.28
N ASP A 10 27.77 -14.88 -37.78
CA ASP A 10 26.53 -14.76 -37.00
C ASP A 10 26.67 -13.77 -35.86
N GLY A 11 25.71 -12.83 -35.74
CA GLY A 11 25.69 -11.77 -34.72
C GLY A 11 26.44 -10.48 -35.08
N GLN A 12 27.03 -10.39 -36.27
CA GLN A 12 27.73 -9.19 -36.71
C GLN A 12 26.75 -8.11 -37.23
N THR A 13 26.84 -6.90 -36.70
CA THR A 13 26.04 -5.76 -37.20
C THR A 13 26.60 -5.32 -38.56
N LEU A 14 25.75 -5.27 -39.58
CA LEU A 14 26.14 -4.78 -40.91
C LEU A 14 26.30 -3.23 -40.86
N THR A 15 27.40 -2.76 -41.38
CA THR A 15 27.60 -1.31 -41.53
C THR A 15 26.98 -0.81 -42.85
N ALA A 16 26.72 0.49 -42.92
CA ALA A 16 26.20 1.12 -44.14
C ALA A 16 27.15 0.88 -45.33
N ALA A 17 28.49 0.82 -45.13
CA ALA A 17 29.46 0.51 -46.15
C ALA A 17 29.33 -0.95 -46.64
N GLN A 18 29.05 -1.91 -45.76
CA GLN A 18 28.83 -3.30 -46.13
C GLN A 18 27.52 -3.49 -46.92
N LEU A 19 26.47 -2.75 -46.53
CA LEU A 19 25.20 -2.71 -47.25
C LEU A 19 25.39 -2.17 -48.68
N ASN A 20 26.09 -1.04 -48.82
CA ASN A 20 26.41 -0.44 -50.11
C ASN A 20 27.25 -1.38 -50.98
N HIS A 21 28.18 -2.13 -50.33
CA HIS A 21 29.00 -3.13 -51.07
C HIS A 21 28.15 -4.32 -51.53
N MET A 22 27.15 -4.73 -50.76
CA MET A 22 26.17 -5.76 -51.21
C MET A 22 25.31 -5.23 -52.35
N GLU A 23 24.93 -3.95 -52.31
CA GLU A 23 24.17 -3.30 -53.37
C GLU A 23 24.94 -3.34 -54.72
N ASP A 24 26.20 -2.93 -54.68
CA ASP A 24 27.08 -2.99 -55.85
C ASP A 24 27.26 -4.42 -56.38
N GLY A 25 27.36 -5.40 -55.50
CA GLY A 25 27.48 -6.81 -55.84
C GLY A 25 26.22 -7.38 -56.50
N ILE A 26 25.03 -7.04 -56.01
CA ILE A 26 23.75 -7.49 -56.57
C ILE A 26 23.50 -6.82 -57.94
N ALA A 27 23.78 -5.52 -58.06
CA ALA A 27 23.67 -4.81 -59.33
C ALA A 27 24.55 -5.42 -60.41
N ASN A 28 25.77 -5.83 -60.04
CA ASN A 28 26.71 -6.48 -60.97
C ASN A 28 26.30 -7.94 -61.29
N ALA A 29 25.71 -8.67 -60.36
CA ALA A 29 25.26 -10.06 -60.56
C ALA A 29 24.00 -10.16 -61.45
N ALA A 30 23.19 -9.14 -61.53
CA ALA A 30 21.95 -9.11 -62.31
C ALA A 30 22.16 -9.06 -63.85
N GLY A 31 23.40 -9.00 -64.30
CA GLY A 31 23.76 -9.20 -65.74
C GLY A 31 23.28 -8.11 -66.71
N THR A 32 22.76 -7.00 -66.23
CA THR A 32 22.39 -5.86 -67.03
C THR A 32 23.52 -4.82 -66.99
N GLN A 33 24.63 -5.08 -67.68
CA GLN A 33 25.50 -4.01 -68.05
C GLN A 33 24.77 -3.15 -69.09
N GLY A 34 24.02 -2.22 -68.63
CA GLY A 34 23.51 -1.16 -69.49
C GLY A 34 24.71 -0.45 -70.14
N ALA A 35 24.59 -0.13 -71.40
CA ALA A 35 25.58 0.66 -72.14
C ALA A 35 26.03 1.82 -71.22
N LYS A 36 27.37 2.09 -71.18
CA LYS A 36 27.99 3.17 -70.43
C LYS A 36 27.36 4.48 -70.90
N GLY A 37 26.23 4.79 -70.25
CA GLY A 37 25.53 6.03 -70.40
C GLY A 37 26.28 7.15 -69.78
N ASP A 38 26.16 8.35 -70.34
CA ASP A 38 26.63 9.62 -69.83
C ASP A 38 26.43 9.74 -68.33
N LYS A 39 27.30 10.47 -67.72
CA LYS A 39 27.28 10.84 -66.30
C LYS A 39 25.94 11.52 -65.98
N GLY A 40 24.94 10.68 -65.80
CA GLY A 40 23.60 11.02 -65.46
C GLY A 40 23.15 10.18 -64.32
N ASP A 41 22.29 10.59 -63.57
CA ASP A 41 21.56 10.07 -62.44
C ASP A 41 22.32 9.22 -61.40
N PRO A 42 22.23 9.52 -60.13
CA PRO A 42 22.60 8.63 -59.07
C PRO A 42 21.81 7.34 -59.34
N GLY A 43 22.52 6.23 -59.72
CA GLY A 43 21.96 4.98 -60.19
C GLY A 43 20.70 4.62 -59.40
N GLU A 44 19.68 4.22 -60.17
CA GLU A 44 18.45 3.73 -59.55
C GLU A 44 18.83 2.63 -58.53
N GLY A 45 18.69 2.97 -57.27
CA GLY A 45 18.93 2.01 -56.21
C GLY A 45 18.26 0.67 -56.49
N PHE A 46 18.39 -0.31 -55.63
CA PHE A 46 17.84 -1.68 -55.80
C PHE A 46 16.54 -1.73 -56.59
N THR A 47 16.49 -2.60 -57.59
CA THR A 47 15.22 -2.88 -58.26
C THR A 47 14.15 -3.32 -57.26
N ALA A 48 12.87 -3.14 -57.62
CA ALA A 48 11.77 -3.56 -56.75
C ALA A 48 11.90 -5.03 -56.28
N SER A 49 12.38 -5.91 -57.19
CA SER A 49 12.63 -7.31 -56.88
C SER A 49 13.79 -7.53 -55.92
N ALA A 50 14.89 -6.76 -56.05
CA ALA A 50 16.02 -6.85 -55.16
C ALA A 50 15.68 -6.27 -53.75
N ARG A 51 14.86 -5.20 -53.69
CA ARG A 51 14.32 -4.65 -52.46
C ARG A 51 13.44 -5.65 -51.74
N ALA A 52 12.54 -6.32 -52.46
CA ALA A 52 11.66 -7.36 -51.89
C ALA A 52 12.47 -8.55 -51.33
N LEU A 53 13.51 -9.00 -52.06
CA LEU A 53 14.38 -10.08 -51.60
C LEU A 53 15.18 -9.70 -50.36
N LEU A 54 15.71 -8.48 -50.30
CA LEU A 54 16.42 -7.98 -49.11
C LEU A 54 15.49 -7.87 -47.91
N LEU A 55 14.27 -7.36 -48.10
CA LEU A 55 13.26 -7.30 -47.03
C LEU A 55 12.93 -8.71 -46.50
N THR A 56 12.80 -9.71 -47.40
CA THR A 56 12.57 -11.12 -47.01
C THR A 56 13.74 -11.69 -46.22
N LEU A 57 14.97 -11.37 -46.61
CA LEU A 57 16.19 -11.79 -45.91
C LEU A 57 16.24 -11.20 -44.49
N PHE A 58 15.90 -9.93 -44.34
CA PHE A 58 15.85 -9.24 -43.05
C PHE A 58 14.65 -9.67 -42.18
N GLU A 59 13.66 -10.33 -42.73
CA GLU A 59 12.56 -10.93 -41.98
C GLU A 59 12.95 -12.22 -41.27
N ASN A 60 14.13 -12.77 -41.56
CA ASN A 60 14.67 -13.92 -40.83
C ASN A 60 14.85 -13.53 -39.34
N ALA A 61 14.49 -14.48 -38.46
CA ALA A 61 14.54 -14.27 -36.98
C ALA A 61 15.91 -13.82 -36.48
N ALA A 62 17.01 -14.18 -37.17
CA ALA A 62 18.37 -13.77 -36.82
C ALA A 62 18.60 -12.25 -36.89
N TYR A 63 17.81 -11.51 -37.69
CA TYR A 63 17.96 -10.08 -37.91
C TYR A 63 16.84 -9.26 -37.22
N LYS A 64 15.88 -9.91 -36.57
CA LYS A 64 14.82 -9.26 -35.83
C LYS A 64 15.26 -8.84 -34.39
N THR A 65 16.33 -8.09 -34.31
CA THR A 65 16.79 -7.53 -33.03
C THR A 65 16.17 -6.15 -32.78
N ASP A 66 15.99 -5.77 -31.52
CA ASP A 66 15.46 -4.45 -31.14
C ASP A 66 16.30 -3.29 -31.73
N THR A 67 17.57 -3.54 -31.99
CA THR A 67 18.50 -2.56 -32.57
C THR A 67 18.29 -2.40 -34.07
N MET A 68 17.92 -3.47 -34.79
CA MET A 68 17.81 -3.49 -36.25
C MET A 68 16.42 -3.07 -36.75
N GLN A 69 15.36 -3.33 -35.99
CA GLN A 69 13.97 -3.07 -36.42
C GLN A 69 13.69 -1.59 -36.80
N PRO A 70 14.17 -0.57 -36.09
CA PRO A 70 13.96 0.82 -36.51
C PRO A 70 14.56 1.11 -37.89
N THR A 71 15.78 0.58 -38.16
CA THR A 71 16.46 0.76 -39.45
C THR A 71 15.71 0.05 -40.58
N LEU A 72 15.25 -1.18 -40.35
CA LEU A 72 14.45 -1.93 -41.31
C LEU A 72 13.12 -1.26 -41.63
N ASN A 73 12.45 -0.68 -40.62
CA ASN A 73 11.21 0.04 -40.81
C ASN A 73 11.45 1.34 -41.62
N ALA A 74 12.55 2.05 -41.37
CA ALA A 74 12.92 3.23 -42.15
C ALA A 74 13.19 2.86 -43.62
N LEU A 75 13.93 1.78 -43.91
CA LEU A 75 14.19 1.30 -45.25
C LEU A 75 12.88 0.86 -45.98
N ARG A 76 11.97 0.19 -45.27
CA ARG A 76 10.65 -0.14 -45.83
C ARG A 76 9.85 1.08 -46.23
N ALA A 77 9.81 2.08 -45.36
CA ALA A 77 9.13 3.35 -45.63
C ALA A 77 9.71 4.06 -46.85
N GLU A 78 11.05 4.10 -46.94
CA GLU A 78 11.76 4.71 -48.08
C GLU A 78 11.50 3.98 -49.40
N TRP A 79 11.40 2.62 -49.37
CA TRP A 79 11.18 1.80 -50.55
C TRP A 79 9.69 1.58 -50.90
N GLY A 80 8.78 2.34 -50.31
CA GLY A 80 7.34 2.30 -50.56
C GLY A 80 6.63 1.06 -49.99
N GLY A 81 7.28 0.36 -49.06
CA GLY A 81 6.69 -0.74 -48.30
C GLY A 81 5.97 -0.24 -47.04
N SER A 82 4.95 -0.96 -46.61
CA SER A 82 4.36 -0.72 -45.30
C SER A 82 5.34 -1.15 -44.19
N ALA A 83 5.46 -0.36 -43.12
CA ALA A 83 6.19 -0.79 -41.95
C ALA A 83 5.60 -2.12 -41.42
N GLN A 84 6.46 -3.06 -41.08
CA GLN A 84 5.98 -4.33 -40.50
C GLN A 84 5.46 -4.04 -39.10
N ASP A 85 4.27 -4.50 -38.83
CA ASP A 85 3.70 -4.41 -37.50
C ASP A 85 4.48 -5.36 -36.55
N VAL A 86 5.11 -4.78 -35.52
CA VAL A 86 5.79 -5.53 -34.46
C VAL A 86 4.84 -5.61 -33.28
N PRO A 87 4.24 -6.78 -33.02
CA PRO A 87 3.27 -6.90 -31.96
C PRO A 87 3.91 -6.82 -30.58
N VAL A 88 3.13 -6.37 -29.59
CA VAL A 88 3.50 -6.46 -28.18
C VAL A 88 3.58 -7.91 -27.75
N GLN A 89 4.70 -8.31 -27.19
CA GLN A 89 4.93 -9.66 -26.66
C GLN A 89 4.60 -9.77 -25.18
N SER A 90 4.90 -8.74 -24.39
CA SER A 90 4.60 -8.73 -22.96
C SER A 90 4.41 -7.32 -22.41
N VAL A 91 3.65 -7.24 -21.32
CA VAL A 91 3.51 -6.06 -20.45
C VAL A 91 3.92 -6.49 -19.05
N SER A 92 4.68 -5.65 -18.36
CA SER A 92 5.03 -5.85 -16.96
C SER A 92 4.84 -4.54 -16.18
N LEU A 93 4.62 -4.63 -14.86
CA LEU A 93 4.46 -3.50 -13.97
C LEU A 93 5.64 -3.41 -13.01
N SER A 94 5.96 -2.19 -12.55
CA SER A 94 7.01 -1.94 -11.56
C SER A 94 6.71 -2.56 -10.20
N SER A 95 5.44 -2.89 -9.91
CA SER A 95 5.01 -3.61 -8.71
C SER A 95 3.76 -4.43 -8.98
N THR A 96 3.63 -5.57 -8.30
CA THR A 96 2.43 -6.42 -8.32
C THR A 96 1.46 -6.13 -7.17
N THR A 97 1.92 -5.37 -6.16
CA THR A 97 1.11 -4.92 -5.02
C THR A 97 1.40 -3.46 -4.71
N MET A 98 0.42 -2.72 -4.21
CA MET A 98 0.57 -1.32 -3.81
C MET A 98 -0.39 -0.98 -2.66
N THR A 99 0.11 -0.31 -1.64
CA THR A 99 -0.72 0.27 -0.57
C THR A 99 -0.68 1.79 -0.67
N LEU A 100 -1.84 2.42 -0.57
CA LEU A 100 -2.06 3.87 -0.61
C LEU A 100 -2.98 4.26 0.55
N SER A 101 -2.81 5.46 1.08
CA SER A 101 -3.85 6.09 1.90
C SER A 101 -4.89 6.81 1.02
N GLU A 102 -6.08 7.05 1.55
CA GLU A 102 -7.06 7.93 0.88
C GLU A 102 -6.43 9.29 0.55
N GLY A 103 -6.56 9.71 -0.72
CA GLY A 103 -5.94 10.93 -1.25
C GLY A 103 -4.46 10.78 -1.65
N GLU A 104 -3.77 9.72 -1.24
CA GLU A 104 -2.38 9.47 -1.64
C GLU A 104 -2.30 9.02 -3.11
N SER A 105 -1.20 9.40 -3.78
CA SER A 105 -0.93 8.96 -5.15
C SER A 105 0.46 8.35 -5.26
N LYS A 106 0.56 7.24 -6.00
CA LYS A 106 1.85 6.61 -6.37
C LYS A 106 1.90 6.34 -7.87
N ILE A 107 3.11 6.29 -8.41
CA ILE A 107 3.33 5.96 -9.83
C ILE A 107 3.53 4.46 -9.97
N LEU A 108 2.76 3.86 -10.85
CA LEU A 108 2.89 2.49 -11.32
C LEU A 108 3.34 2.53 -12.78
N THR A 109 4.54 2.05 -13.05
CA THR A 109 5.13 2.08 -14.40
C THR A 109 4.86 0.79 -15.12
N ALA A 110 4.36 0.89 -16.36
CA ALA A 110 4.21 -0.26 -17.26
C ALA A 110 5.40 -0.30 -18.24
N THR A 111 5.98 -1.48 -18.41
CA THR A 111 7.01 -1.75 -19.41
C THR A 111 6.41 -2.67 -20.49
N VAL A 112 6.47 -2.22 -21.74
CA VAL A 112 5.97 -2.94 -22.92
C VAL A 112 7.14 -3.45 -23.73
N LEU A 113 7.17 -4.74 -24.00
CA LEU A 113 8.22 -5.39 -24.79
C LEU A 113 7.64 -6.05 -26.07
N PRO A 114 8.44 -6.09 -27.13
CA PRO A 114 9.74 -5.46 -27.29
C PRO A 114 9.65 -3.93 -27.37
N ALA A 115 10.76 -3.26 -27.11
CA ALA A 115 10.82 -1.78 -27.20
C ALA A 115 10.52 -1.24 -28.61
N THR A 116 10.64 -2.12 -29.62
CA THR A 116 10.36 -1.88 -31.04
C THR A 116 8.92 -2.15 -31.43
N ALA A 117 8.04 -2.54 -30.50
CA ALA A 117 6.62 -2.77 -30.80
C ALA A 117 6.01 -1.51 -31.43
N THR A 118 5.24 -1.72 -32.52
CA THR A 118 4.69 -0.63 -33.35
C THR A 118 3.70 0.22 -32.58
N ASP A 119 2.83 -0.41 -31.79
CA ASP A 119 1.91 0.28 -30.89
C ASP A 119 2.20 -0.16 -29.44
N ARG A 120 2.74 0.76 -28.65
CA ARG A 120 3.05 0.58 -27.23
C ARG A 120 2.11 1.33 -26.31
N THR A 121 0.97 1.74 -26.86
CA THR A 121 -0.04 2.48 -26.09
C THR A 121 -0.55 1.62 -24.95
N VAL A 122 -0.42 2.13 -23.72
CA VAL A 122 -0.90 1.46 -22.52
C VAL A 122 -2.27 2.00 -22.14
N VAL A 123 -3.24 1.11 -22.06
CA VAL A 123 -4.57 1.38 -21.51
C VAL A 123 -4.62 0.91 -20.07
N TRP A 124 -5.05 1.79 -19.18
CA TRP A 124 -5.18 1.52 -17.75
C TRP A 124 -6.63 1.32 -17.35
N SER A 125 -6.87 0.37 -16.44
CA SER A 125 -8.19 0.13 -15.84
C SER A 125 -8.09 -0.20 -14.37
N VAL A 126 -9.20 0.01 -13.63
CA VAL A 126 -9.34 -0.30 -12.19
C VAL A 126 -10.63 -1.06 -11.97
N LEU A 127 -10.56 -2.19 -11.25
CA LEU A 127 -11.74 -2.97 -10.86
C LEU A 127 -11.54 -3.57 -9.46
N PRO A 128 -12.58 -3.55 -8.59
CA PRO A 128 -13.79 -2.76 -8.71
C PRO A 128 -13.52 -1.25 -8.65
N THR A 129 -14.39 -0.45 -9.23
CA THR A 129 -14.30 1.02 -9.21
C THR A 129 -14.66 1.58 -7.84
N GLY A 130 -14.19 2.81 -7.53
CA GLY A 130 -14.56 3.55 -6.32
C GLY A 130 -13.51 3.53 -5.21
N PHE A 131 -12.56 2.60 -5.22
CA PHE A 131 -11.49 2.55 -4.21
C PHE A 131 -10.24 3.31 -4.66
N ALA A 132 -9.89 3.24 -5.93
CA ALA A 132 -8.80 4.01 -6.52
C ALA A 132 -9.16 4.46 -7.93
N THR A 133 -8.37 5.43 -8.44
CA THR A 133 -8.37 5.86 -9.85
C THR A 133 -6.97 5.70 -10.42
N VAL A 134 -6.87 5.53 -11.76
CA VAL A 134 -5.60 5.51 -12.46
C VAL A 134 -5.65 6.40 -13.69
N ALA A 135 -4.61 7.22 -13.87
CA ALA A 135 -4.43 8.07 -15.03
C ALA A 135 -2.95 8.06 -15.43
N ASN A 136 -2.63 7.55 -16.62
CA ASN A 136 -1.24 7.46 -17.11
C ASN A 136 -0.26 6.81 -16.10
N GLY A 137 -0.72 5.76 -15.40
CA GLY A 137 0.05 5.06 -14.39
C GLY A 137 0.08 5.74 -13.02
N LYS A 138 -0.43 6.97 -12.85
CA LYS A 138 -0.63 7.56 -11.54
C LYS A 138 -1.88 6.96 -10.90
N VAL A 139 -1.68 6.17 -9.86
CA VAL A 139 -2.75 5.56 -9.06
C VAL A 139 -3.03 6.46 -7.86
N THR A 140 -4.29 6.83 -7.65
CA THR A 140 -4.74 7.68 -6.52
C THR A 140 -5.79 6.92 -5.72
N GLY A 141 -5.58 6.78 -4.41
CA GLY A 141 -6.53 6.21 -3.48
C GLY A 141 -7.74 7.14 -3.30
N SER A 142 -8.95 6.62 -3.44
CA SER A 142 -10.19 7.42 -3.32
C SER A 142 -10.96 7.07 -2.06
N LYS A 143 -11.02 5.81 -1.69
CA LYS A 143 -11.74 5.28 -0.52
C LYS A 143 -11.08 3.99 -0.05
N ALA A 144 -11.06 3.76 1.25
CA ALA A 144 -10.54 2.53 1.85
C ALA A 144 -11.21 1.28 1.26
N GLY A 145 -10.39 0.30 0.91
CA GLY A 145 -10.79 -0.95 0.28
C GLY A 145 -9.74 -1.48 -0.69
N SER A 146 -10.06 -2.54 -1.41
CA SER A 146 -9.13 -3.20 -2.33
C SER A 146 -9.65 -3.16 -3.76
N CYS A 147 -8.73 -2.97 -4.70
CA CYS A 147 -9.01 -3.02 -6.14
C CYS A 147 -7.79 -3.55 -6.89
N THR A 148 -7.96 -3.82 -8.17
CA THR A 148 -6.89 -4.24 -9.06
C THR A 148 -6.71 -3.20 -10.16
N VAL A 149 -5.51 -2.68 -10.31
CA VAL A 149 -5.10 -1.83 -11.43
C VAL A 149 -4.48 -2.71 -12.50
N THR A 150 -4.95 -2.59 -13.74
CA THR A 150 -4.47 -3.38 -14.89
C THR A 150 -3.98 -2.45 -15.98
N ALA A 151 -2.79 -2.74 -16.51
CA ALA A 151 -2.23 -2.12 -17.71
C ALA A 151 -2.34 -3.10 -18.88
N THR A 152 -2.85 -2.65 -20.02
CA THR A 152 -3.02 -3.45 -21.24
C THR A 152 -2.39 -2.74 -22.42
N ALA A 153 -1.60 -3.45 -23.21
CA ALA A 153 -1.06 -2.98 -24.49
C ALA A 153 -0.97 -4.15 -25.48
N GLY A 154 -1.43 -3.95 -26.72
CA GLY A 154 -1.37 -4.97 -27.79
C GLY A 154 -2.01 -6.31 -27.38
N GLY A 155 -3.06 -6.32 -26.58
CA GLY A 155 -3.74 -7.52 -26.10
C GLY A 155 -2.99 -8.29 -24.96
N LYS A 156 -1.87 -7.77 -24.46
CA LYS A 156 -1.16 -8.27 -23.29
C LYS A 156 -1.48 -7.41 -22.08
N SER A 157 -1.52 -8.00 -20.89
CA SER A 157 -1.86 -7.26 -19.65
C SER A 157 -0.99 -7.68 -18.48
N ALA A 158 -0.85 -6.75 -17.52
CA ALA A 158 -0.27 -7.01 -16.21
C ALA A 158 -1.10 -6.27 -15.15
N SER A 159 -1.19 -6.85 -13.95
CA SER A 159 -2.05 -6.35 -12.89
C SER A 159 -1.27 -6.10 -11.59
N CYS A 160 -1.73 -5.10 -10.83
CA CYS A 160 -1.26 -4.75 -9.51
C CYS A 160 -2.45 -4.75 -8.54
N ALA A 161 -2.34 -5.49 -7.44
CA ALA A 161 -3.31 -5.45 -6.35
C ALA A 161 -3.09 -4.17 -5.54
N VAL A 162 -4.11 -3.33 -5.41
CA VAL A 162 -4.06 -2.06 -4.70
C VAL A 162 -4.94 -2.11 -3.48
N THR A 163 -4.38 -1.82 -2.31
CA THR A 163 -5.11 -1.62 -1.06
C THR A 163 -5.08 -0.14 -0.72
N VAL A 164 -6.26 0.45 -0.55
CA VAL A 164 -6.40 1.83 -0.07
C VAL A 164 -6.81 1.78 1.38
N GLU A 165 -6.03 2.42 2.24
CA GLU A 165 -6.28 2.56 3.67
C GLU A 165 -6.89 3.93 3.97
N VAL A 166 -7.61 4.06 5.08
CA VAL A 166 -8.09 5.36 5.54
C VAL A 166 -6.90 6.31 5.73
N ALA A 167 -7.03 7.54 5.26
CA ALA A 167 -5.99 8.55 5.47
C ALA A 167 -5.76 8.77 6.97
N GLU A 168 -4.53 8.57 7.42
CA GLU A 168 -4.18 8.77 8.80
C GLU A 168 -4.09 10.26 9.13
N THR A 169 -5.11 10.75 9.85
CA THR A 169 -5.11 12.09 10.41
C THR A 169 -4.70 12.09 11.89
N ALA A 170 -4.27 10.93 12.41
CA ALA A 170 -3.97 10.73 13.81
C ALA A 170 -2.77 11.57 14.26
N GLN A 171 -3.02 12.50 15.17
CA GLN A 171 -2.02 13.36 15.80
C GLN A 171 -1.67 12.82 17.18
N LEU A 172 -0.38 12.59 17.46
CA LEU A 172 0.08 12.25 18.81
C LEU A 172 -0.17 13.42 19.75
N ILE A 173 -1.00 13.20 20.78
CA ILE A 173 -1.35 14.21 21.78
C ILE A 173 -0.77 13.90 23.17
N TYR A 174 -0.34 12.68 23.41
CA TYR A 174 0.27 12.27 24.67
C TYR A 174 1.25 11.12 24.46
N THR A 175 2.36 11.16 25.17
CA THR A 175 3.29 10.05 25.34
C THR A 175 3.78 9.97 26.77
N LEU A 176 3.83 8.76 27.31
CA LEU A 176 4.41 8.53 28.63
C LEU A 176 5.91 8.86 28.58
N PRO A 177 6.41 9.74 29.47
CA PRO A 177 7.82 10.19 29.42
C PRO A 177 8.82 9.12 29.85
N ALA A 178 8.42 8.18 30.71
CA ALA A 178 9.26 7.10 31.20
C ALA A 178 8.41 5.94 31.74
N GLU A 179 9.03 4.78 31.92
CA GLU A 179 8.44 3.65 32.62
C GLU A 179 7.91 4.05 34.00
N THR A 180 6.69 3.67 34.31
CA THR A 180 5.96 4.13 35.50
C THR A 180 5.33 2.97 36.25
N GLU A 181 5.60 2.89 37.56
CA GLU A 181 4.93 1.94 38.45
C GLU A 181 3.52 2.43 38.82
N LEU A 182 2.54 1.56 38.58
CA LEU A 182 1.11 1.82 38.83
C LEU A 182 0.71 1.29 40.23
N THR A 183 1.07 2.01 41.30
CA THR A 183 0.67 1.63 42.68
C THR A 183 -0.67 2.25 43.07
N ASN A 184 -0.91 3.49 42.63
CA ASN A 184 -2.10 4.27 42.95
C ASN A 184 -2.78 4.88 41.72
N GLY A 185 -2.55 4.24 40.55
CA GLY A 185 -2.98 4.72 39.26
C GLY A 185 -2.24 5.98 38.81
N PHE A 186 -2.19 6.15 37.50
CA PHE A 186 -1.53 7.25 36.81
C PHE A 186 -2.56 8.13 36.13
N ASP A 187 -2.54 9.43 36.43
CA ASP A 187 -3.39 10.43 35.79
C ASP A 187 -2.65 11.04 34.60
N THR A 188 -3.17 10.87 33.40
CA THR A 188 -2.57 11.41 32.18
C THR A 188 -2.82 12.93 32.03
N GLY A 189 -3.76 13.50 32.79
CA GLY A 189 -4.24 14.86 32.62
C GLY A 189 -5.11 15.09 31.37
N LEU A 190 -5.32 14.05 30.54
CA LEU A 190 -6.09 14.15 29.30
C LEU A 190 -7.60 14.03 29.56
N LYS A 191 -8.36 14.90 28.94
CA LYS A 191 -9.84 14.88 28.93
C LYS A 191 -10.29 14.38 27.52
N LEU A 192 -10.28 13.08 27.31
CA LEU A 192 -10.49 12.49 25.97
C LEU A 192 -11.93 12.62 25.46
N LEU A 193 -12.91 12.67 26.34
CA LEU A 193 -14.34 12.71 26.00
C LEU A 193 -14.99 14.05 26.34
N GLU A 194 -14.20 15.08 26.66
CA GLU A 194 -14.72 16.44 26.89
C GLU A 194 -15.19 17.03 25.54
N HIS A 195 -16.41 17.50 25.52
CA HIS A 195 -17.05 17.99 24.30
C HIS A 195 -16.82 19.46 24.08
N ALA A 196 -15.81 19.82 23.33
CA ALA A 196 -15.59 21.19 22.88
C ALA A 196 -15.95 21.45 21.41
N SER A 197 -16.37 20.42 20.65
CA SER A 197 -16.60 20.53 19.21
C SER A 197 -17.78 19.70 18.72
N THR A 198 -18.34 20.07 17.57
CA THR A 198 -19.37 19.34 16.84
C THR A 198 -18.87 18.01 16.26
N GLU A 199 -17.56 17.76 16.32
CA GLU A 199 -16.96 16.54 15.76
C GLU A 199 -17.03 15.37 16.75
N ALA A 200 -17.33 14.19 16.22
CA ALA A 200 -17.29 12.95 16.98
C ALA A 200 -15.87 12.64 17.45
N PRO A 201 -15.64 12.21 18.72
CA PRO A 201 -14.31 11.94 19.22
C PRO A 201 -13.69 10.76 18.46
N GLN A 202 -12.45 10.96 18.00
CA GLN A 202 -11.65 9.90 17.42
C GLN A 202 -10.33 9.84 18.18
N TYR A 203 -10.06 8.68 18.79
CA TYR A 203 -8.84 8.47 19.55
C TYR A 203 -8.28 7.07 19.29
N THR A 204 -6.95 6.98 19.31
CA THR A 204 -6.22 5.74 19.40
C THR A 204 -5.34 5.76 20.65
N ILE A 205 -5.48 4.74 21.50
CA ILE A 205 -4.72 4.56 22.73
C ILE A 205 -3.86 3.32 22.56
N LEU A 206 -2.55 3.47 22.69
CA LEU A 206 -1.55 2.40 22.63
C LEU A 206 -0.90 2.26 23.99
N LEU A 207 -0.88 1.06 24.54
CA LEU A 207 -0.36 0.77 25.87
C LEU A 207 0.55 -0.45 25.82
N ASP A 208 1.66 -0.39 26.54
CA ASP A 208 2.53 -1.54 26.85
C ASP A 208 2.63 -1.63 28.36
N ALA A 209 2.05 -2.65 28.96
CA ALA A 209 1.91 -2.75 30.40
C ALA A 209 1.99 -4.20 30.89
N LYS A 210 2.27 -4.35 32.19
CA LYS A 210 2.28 -5.62 32.92
C LYS A 210 1.64 -5.41 34.28
N ALA A 211 0.64 -6.22 34.63
CA ALA A 211 0.11 -6.24 36.01
C ALA A 211 1.13 -6.82 36.99
N SER A 212 1.06 -6.36 38.23
CA SER A 212 1.79 -6.98 39.33
C SER A 212 1.29 -8.41 39.59
N ASP A 213 2.18 -9.28 40.01
CA ASP A 213 1.83 -10.63 40.45
C ASP A 213 0.85 -10.62 41.64
N SER A 214 0.81 -9.53 42.42
CA SER A 214 -0.11 -9.29 43.52
C SER A 214 -1.46 -8.70 43.11
N LEU A 215 -1.78 -8.64 41.81
CA LEU A 215 -3.07 -8.09 41.34
C LEU A 215 -4.23 -8.84 41.98
N ASP A 216 -5.02 -8.14 42.79
CA ASP A 216 -6.26 -8.64 43.40
C ASP A 216 -7.43 -8.33 42.46
N THR A 217 -8.02 -9.38 41.88
CA THR A 217 -9.16 -9.23 40.98
C THR A 217 -10.50 -9.11 41.73
N SER A 218 -10.55 -9.39 43.03
CA SER A 218 -11.80 -9.40 43.81
C SER A 218 -12.54 -8.06 43.79
N GLN A 219 -11.83 -6.96 43.58
CA GLN A 219 -12.35 -5.59 43.58
C GLN A 219 -12.52 -5.00 42.18
N TRP A 220 -12.56 -5.83 41.14
CA TRP A 220 -12.69 -5.34 39.75
C TRP A 220 -11.64 -4.28 39.37
N PRO A 221 -10.35 -4.60 39.47
CA PRO A 221 -9.32 -3.62 39.23
C PRO A 221 -9.42 -2.99 37.84
N ALA A 222 -9.41 -1.66 37.81
CA ALA A 222 -9.54 -0.89 36.57
C ALA A 222 -8.16 -0.60 35.96
N PHE A 223 -7.91 -1.16 34.79
CA PHE A 223 -6.71 -0.89 34.03
C PHE A 223 -6.75 0.48 33.33
N LEU A 224 -7.91 0.83 32.75
CA LEU A 224 -8.17 2.11 32.11
C LEU A 224 -9.48 2.67 32.63
N HIS A 225 -9.54 3.98 32.81
CA HIS A 225 -10.73 4.64 33.32
C HIS A 225 -10.88 6.05 32.76
N CYS A 226 -12.03 6.34 32.21
CA CYS A 226 -12.47 7.68 31.84
C CYS A 226 -14.00 7.70 31.91
N LEU A 227 -14.55 7.63 33.13
CA LEU A 227 -15.99 7.57 33.40
C LEU A 227 -16.38 8.67 34.36
N THR A 228 -17.64 9.14 34.27
CA THR A 228 -18.32 9.83 35.36
C THR A 228 -19.27 8.84 36.03
N GLU A 229 -19.02 8.47 37.25
CA GLU A 229 -20.01 7.76 38.05
C GLU A 229 -21.11 8.71 38.52
N THR A 230 -22.24 8.71 37.85
CA THR A 230 -23.46 9.36 38.35
C THR A 230 -24.52 8.31 38.57
N GLY A 231 -24.49 7.65 39.75
CA GLY A 231 -25.54 6.67 40.15
C GLY A 231 -25.45 5.31 39.36
N ASN A 232 -26.33 4.42 39.60
CA ASN A 232 -26.40 3.03 39.12
C ASN A 232 -25.50 2.60 37.95
N ALA A 233 -24.73 1.54 38.18
CA ALA A 233 -23.69 0.97 37.30
C ALA A 233 -24.07 0.68 35.84
N SER A 234 -25.33 0.77 35.47
CA SER A 234 -25.84 0.42 34.15
C SER A 234 -25.93 1.59 33.15
N ASN A 235 -25.36 2.76 33.47
CA ASN A 235 -25.57 3.96 32.64
C ASN A 235 -24.38 4.93 32.59
N LEU A 236 -23.17 4.44 32.77
CA LEU A 236 -21.99 5.31 32.91
C LEU A 236 -21.50 5.84 31.55
N PRO A 237 -21.42 7.16 31.36
CA PRO A 237 -20.77 7.72 30.18
C PRO A 237 -19.25 7.56 30.26
N GLY A 238 -18.61 7.24 29.15
CA GLY A 238 -17.18 7.12 29.05
C GLY A 238 -16.68 5.73 28.74
N PHE A 239 -15.47 5.38 29.20
CA PHE A 239 -14.92 4.06 28.99
C PHE A 239 -14.17 3.53 30.21
N VAL A 240 -14.11 2.21 30.30
CA VAL A 240 -13.34 1.48 31.32
C VAL A 240 -12.77 0.19 30.74
N ALA A 241 -11.57 -0.19 31.15
CA ALA A 241 -11.06 -1.52 31.00
C ALA A 241 -10.85 -2.12 32.39
N SER A 242 -11.56 -3.20 32.71
CA SER A 242 -11.51 -3.84 34.02
C SER A 242 -11.21 -5.33 33.90
N THR A 243 -10.50 -5.87 34.91
CA THR A 243 -10.22 -7.29 35.01
C THR A 243 -11.31 -7.98 35.84
N TYR A 244 -11.94 -8.98 35.26
CA TYR A 244 -13.05 -9.72 35.92
C TYR A 244 -12.52 -10.67 36.99
N PRO A 245 -13.13 -10.64 38.21
CA PRO A 245 -12.69 -11.46 39.35
C PRO A 245 -12.68 -12.95 39.09
N THR A 246 -13.68 -13.46 38.38
CA THR A 246 -13.89 -14.90 38.21
C THR A 246 -13.05 -15.52 37.09
N THR A 247 -12.73 -14.77 36.06
CA THR A 247 -12.03 -15.27 34.85
C THR A 247 -10.63 -14.72 34.69
N GLY A 248 -10.32 -13.60 35.35
CA GLY A 248 -9.10 -12.85 35.09
C GLY A 248 -9.06 -12.15 33.74
N THR A 249 -10.18 -12.18 33.01
CA THR A 249 -10.33 -11.56 31.71
C THR A 249 -10.36 -10.03 31.86
N THR A 250 -9.59 -9.29 31.06
CA THR A 250 -9.68 -7.82 30.99
C THR A 250 -10.51 -7.42 29.79
N THR A 251 -11.63 -6.76 30.04
CA THR A 251 -12.56 -6.31 29.00
C THR A 251 -12.59 -4.79 28.95
N PHE A 252 -12.57 -4.24 27.75
CA PHE A 252 -12.82 -2.83 27.50
C PHE A 252 -14.30 -2.59 27.20
N ALA A 253 -14.90 -1.72 27.97
CA ALA A 253 -16.27 -1.29 27.78
C ALA A 253 -16.32 0.21 27.44
N TYR A 254 -17.20 0.58 26.51
CA TYR A 254 -17.44 1.95 26.09
C TYR A 254 -18.92 2.25 26.20
N TYR A 255 -19.24 3.30 26.96
CA TYR A 255 -20.62 3.64 27.32
C TYR A 255 -21.41 2.44 27.84
N ASP A 256 -20.83 1.74 28.80
CA ASP A 256 -21.41 0.58 29.49
C ASP A 256 -21.64 -0.68 28.61
N LYS A 257 -21.13 -0.68 27.40
CA LYS A 257 -21.17 -1.85 26.52
C LYS A 257 -19.79 -2.48 26.40
N PRO A 258 -19.63 -3.77 26.73
CA PRO A 258 -18.40 -4.48 26.41
C PRO A 258 -18.11 -4.44 24.90
N CYS A 259 -16.96 -3.93 24.52
CA CYS A 259 -16.57 -3.74 23.12
C CYS A 259 -15.55 -4.78 22.67
N CYS A 260 -14.57 -5.07 23.51
CA CYS A 260 -13.55 -6.06 23.19
C CYS A 260 -12.91 -6.65 24.44
N THR A 261 -12.36 -7.84 24.30
CA THR A 261 -11.46 -8.45 25.28
C THR A 261 -10.04 -8.01 24.97
N LEU A 262 -9.36 -7.45 25.96
CA LEU A 262 -7.96 -7.03 25.87
C LEU A 262 -7.00 -8.12 26.34
N SER A 263 -7.46 -8.96 27.28
CA SER A 263 -6.76 -10.14 27.79
C SER A 263 -7.79 -11.18 28.18
N ASP A 264 -7.54 -12.44 27.84
CA ASP A 264 -8.46 -13.56 28.07
C ASP A 264 -8.16 -14.31 29.39
N SER A 265 -7.07 -13.96 30.08
CA SER A 265 -6.69 -14.59 31.34
C SER A 265 -5.85 -13.67 32.23
N ILE A 266 -5.80 -14.00 33.53
CA ILE A 266 -4.97 -13.31 34.52
C ILE A 266 -3.45 -13.46 34.21
N GLU A 267 -3.04 -14.59 33.68
CA GLU A 267 -1.65 -14.84 33.35
C GLU A 267 -1.15 -13.95 32.21
N HIS A 268 -2.02 -13.69 31.23
CA HIS A 268 -1.71 -12.77 30.14
C HIS A 268 -1.62 -11.31 30.61
N VAL A 269 -2.44 -10.91 31.59
CA VAL A 269 -2.36 -9.56 32.19
C VAL A 269 -1.05 -9.40 32.98
N LYS A 270 -0.60 -10.47 33.67
CA LYS A 270 0.65 -10.51 34.41
C LYS A 270 1.90 -10.67 33.52
N THR A 271 1.70 -10.88 32.23
CA THR A 271 2.77 -10.85 31.23
C THR A 271 2.80 -9.47 30.57
N ARG A 272 4.01 -8.94 30.27
CA ARG A 272 4.11 -7.68 29.54
C ARG A 272 3.38 -7.78 28.20
N THR A 273 2.34 -7.00 28.06
CA THR A 273 1.39 -7.08 26.94
C THR A 273 1.13 -5.71 26.36
N ARG A 274 1.02 -5.64 25.04
CA ARG A 274 0.65 -4.43 24.31
C ARG A 274 -0.83 -4.46 23.99
N TYR A 275 -1.49 -3.36 24.30
CA TYR A 275 -2.92 -3.17 24.12
C TYR A 275 -3.16 -2.02 23.16
N VAL A 276 -4.13 -2.18 22.29
CA VAL A 276 -4.63 -1.13 21.40
C VAL A 276 -6.11 -0.91 21.62
N ILE A 277 -6.53 0.34 21.66
CA ILE A 277 -7.92 0.75 21.79
C ILE A 277 -8.16 1.88 20.81
N GLN A 278 -9.27 1.81 20.08
CA GLN A 278 -9.75 2.90 19.24
C GLN A 278 -11.17 3.26 19.60
N ILE A 279 -11.42 4.58 19.64
CA ILE A 279 -12.73 5.18 19.80
C ILE A 279 -13.04 5.99 18.55
N ASN A 280 -14.21 5.77 17.96
CA ASN A 280 -14.70 6.48 16.78
C ASN A 280 -16.16 6.89 16.99
N GLY A 281 -16.36 8.08 17.47
CA GLY A 281 -17.69 8.60 17.82
C GLY A 281 -18.35 7.78 18.90
N SER A 282 -19.42 7.06 18.55
CA SER A 282 -20.16 6.18 19.45
C SER A 282 -19.71 4.73 19.40
N SER A 283 -18.64 4.40 18.66
CA SER A 283 -18.13 3.05 18.50
C SER A 283 -16.72 2.93 19.04
N ALA A 284 -16.37 1.74 19.53
CA ALA A 284 -15.02 1.42 19.95
C ALA A 284 -14.62 0.00 19.56
N ARG A 285 -13.31 -0.24 19.51
CA ARG A 285 -12.70 -1.54 19.31
C ARG A 285 -11.35 -1.62 20.01
N GLY A 286 -10.81 -2.81 20.15
CA GLY A 286 -9.47 -2.99 20.71
C GLY A 286 -8.97 -4.41 20.59
N GLY A 287 -7.75 -4.63 21.04
CA GLY A 287 -7.11 -5.93 21.02
C GLY A 287 -5.71 -5.92 21.64
N SER A 288 -5.07 -7.08 21.59
CA SER A 288 -3.70 -7.30 22.05
C SER A 288 -3.07 -8.49 21.29
N ILE A 289 -1.87 -8.90 21.69
CA ILE A 289 -1.24 -10.11 21.14
C ILE A 289 -2.03 -11.40 21.45
N TYR A 290 -2.78 -11.42 22.56
CA TYR A 290 -3.60 -12.56 22.98
C TYR A 290 -5.05 -12.50 22.46
N CYS A 291 -5.53 -11.29 22.22
CA CYS A 291 -6.90 -11.04 21.73
C CYS A 291 -6.81 -10.20 20.46
N PRO A 292 -7.06 -10.79 19.29
CA PRO A 292 -7.01 -10.08 18.01
C PRO A 292 -7.84 -8.80 18.02
N LEU A 293 -7.47 -7.83 17.18
CA LEU A 293 -8.23 -6.59 17.03
C LEU A 293 -9.69 -6.90 16.66
N SER A 294 -10.61 -6.46 17.51
CA SER A 294 -12.04 -6.71 17.33
C SER A 294 -12.63 -5.86 16.20
N ASP A 295 -13.82 -6.26 15.74
CA ASP A 295 -14.66 -5.37 14.95
C ASP A 295 -15.13 -4.16 15.76
N TRP A 296 -15.63 -3.14 15.06
CA TRP A 296 -16.22 -1.97 15.68
C TRP A 296 -17.54 -2.31 16.37
N VAL A 297 -17.63 -1.99 17.66
CA VAL A 297 -18.85 -2.20 18.45
C VAL A 297 -19.43 -0.83 18.83
N SER A 298 -20.67 -0.58 18.42
CA SER A 298 -21.37 0.65 18.75
C SER A 298 -21.85 0.63 20.20
N ALA A 299 -21.67 1.73 20.91
CA ALA A 299 -22.19 1.93 22.27
C ALA A 299 -23.73 1.86 22.31
N TRP A 300 -24.28 1.58 23.49
CA TRP A 300 -25.73 1.53 23.68
C TRP A 300 -26.39 2.89 23.76
N LYS A 301 -25.61 3.94 24.06
CA LYS A 301 -26.11 5.29 24.32
C LYS A 301 -25.48 6.34 23.44
N THR A 302 -26.17 7.46 23.35
CA THR A 302 -25.64 8.68 22.77
C THR A 302 -24.56 9.26 23.67
N ARG A 303 -23.56 9.84 23.03
CA ARG A 303 -22.44 10.49 23.67
C ARG A 303 -22.89 11.61 24.63
N SER A 304 -22.27 11.68 25.79
CA SER A 304 -22.29 12.81 26.72
C SER A 304 -20.87 13.20 27.08
N ASP A 305 -20.68 14.44 27.54
CA ASP A 305 -19.38 14.90 28.00
C ASP A 305 -18.95 14.18 29.27
N VAL A 306 -17.66 13.85 29.33
CA VAL A 306 -17.04 13.20 30.48
C VAL A 306 -15.98 14.14 31.03
N PRO A 307 -16.26 14.82 32.19
CA PRO A 307 -15.37 15.83 32.75
C PRO A 307 -14.12 15.25 33.41
N GLN A 308 -14.00 13.94 33.52
CA GLN A 308 -12.90 13.29 34.22
C GLN A 308 -11.70 13.06 33.31
N THR A 309 -10.51 13.05 33.91
CA THR A 309 -9.28 12.76 33.21
C THR A 309 -9.12 11.27 32.92
N PHE A 310 -8.33 10.96 31.93
CA PHE A 310 -7.98 9.59 31.57
C PHE A 310 -6.97 9.04 32.58
N LEU A 311 -7.40 8.03 33.36
CA LEU A 311 -6.59 7.34 34.35
C LEU A 311 -6.12 5.98 33.80
N ILE A 312 -4.93 5.58 34.20
CA ILE A 312 -4.36 4.25 33.93
C ILE A 312 -4.03 3.60 35.28
N GLY A 313 -4.46 2.36 35.48
CA GLY A 313 -4.20 1.58 36.70
C GLY A 313 -5.07 1.96 37.90
N ALA A 314 -6.11 2.76 37.71
CA ALA A 314 -7.10 3.04 38.73
C ALA A 314 -8.42 3.55 38.13
N ALA A 315 -9.51 3.40 38.85
CA ALA A 315 -10.75 4.11 38.63
C ALA A 315 -10.85 5.34 39.54
N GLN A 316 -11.72 6.27 39.19
CA GLN A 316 -12.03 7.44 40.01
C GLN A 316 -13.43 7.28 40.64
N SER A 317 -13.61 7.77 41.88
CA SER A 317 -14.93 7.78 42.50
C SER A 317 -15.90 8.73 41.79
N ALA A 318 -17.20 8.52 41.99
CA ALA A 318 -18.26 9.28 41.34
C ALA A 318 -18.13 10.79 41.45
N ASP A 319 -17.68 11.29 42.62
CA ASP A 319 -17.46 12.70 42.91
C ASP A 319 -16.08 13.22 42.44
N GLY A 320 -15.27 12.33 41.83
CA GLY A 320 -13.91 12.64 41.40
C GLY A 320 -12.90 12.82 42.53
N SER A 321 -13.29 12.61 43.78
CA SER A 321 -12.47 12.95 44.94
C SER A 321 -11.42 11.89 45.29
N LYS A 322 -11.63 10.63 44.89
CA LYS A 322 -10.76 9.49 45.24
C LYS A 322 -10.51 8.59 44.08
N LYS A 323 -9.27 8.06 43.98
CA LYS A 323 -8.93 6.92 43.16
C LYS A 323 -9.29 5.61 43.89
N GLN A 324 -9.77 4.62 43.15
CA GLN A 324 -10.18 3.32 43.68
C GLN A 324 -9.96 2.21 42.61
N GLN A 325 -10.24 0.96 42.96
CA GLN A 325 -10.13 -0.16 42.03
C GLN A 325 -8.77 -0.23 41.34
N PHE A 326 -7.70 -0.20 42.16
CA PHE A 326 -6.34 -0.17 41.67
C PHE A 326 -5.96 -1.41 40.87
N TRP A 327 -5.27 -1.19 39.78
CA TRP A 327 -4.61 -2.20 38.96
C TRP A 327 -3.10 -1.97 39.08
N PRO A 328 -2.43 -2.58 40.09
CA PRO A 328 -1.00 -2.41 40.30
C PRO A 328 -0.22 -3.08 39.19
N GLY A 329 0.89 -2.48 38.78
CA GLY A 329 1.72 -3.01 37.71
C GLY A 329 2.70 -1.99 37.17
N THR A 330 3.30 -2.29 36.05
CA THR A 330 4.25 -1.41 35.37
C THR A 330 3.69 -0.99 34.02
N LEU A 331 3.68 0.30 33.76
CA LEU A 331 3.36 0.91 32.46
C LEU A 331 4.67 1.28 31.76
N TYR A 332 5.01 0.51 30.72
CA TYR A 332 6.24 0.72 29.93
C TYR A 332 6.05 1.79 28.86
N GLN A 333 4.88 1.86 28.29
CA GLN A 333 4.56 2.81 27.23
C GLN A 333 3.06 3.18 27.26
N CYS A 334 2.78 4.46 27.04
CA CYS A 334 1.44 4.95 26.71
C CYS A 334 1.57 6.02 25.63
N ARG A 335 0.82 5.87 24.56
CA ARG A 335 0.66 6.89 23.52
C ARG A 335 -0.82 7.09 23.25
N VAL A 336 -1.24 8.34 23.18
CA VAL A 336 -2.61 8.68 22.80
C VAL A 336 -2.57 9.59 21.57
N TYR A 337 -3.33 9.19 20.58
CA TYR A 337 -3.48 9.93 19.33
C TYR A 337 -4.92 10.48 19.26
N LYS A 338 -5.06 11.73 18.85
CA LYS A 338 -6.32 12.25 18.33
C LYS A 338 -6.44 11.81 16.88
N GLY A 339 -7.46 11.03 16.54
CA GLY A 339 -7.62 10.35 15.26
C GLY A 339 -7.37 8.85 15.34
N LEU A 340 -7.62 8.15 14.22
CA LEU A 340 -7.49 6.71 14.11
C LEU A 340 -6.20 6.33 13.39
N LEU A 341 -5.43 5.45 13.99
CA LEU A 341 -4.32 4.77 13.32
C LEU A 341 -4.85 3.61 12.47
N SER A 342 -4.16 3.31 11.36
CA SER A 342 -4.48 2.17 10.50
C SER A 342 -4.27 0.83 11.20
N ASP A 343 -4.98 -0.22 10.76
CA ASP A 343 -4.83 -1.58 11.27
C ASP A 343 -3.39 -2.09 11.13
N ALA A 344 -2.70 -1.72 10.07
CA ALA A 344 -1.29 -2.06 9.86
C ALA A 344 -0.40 -1.53 11.00
N LYS A 345 -0.59 -0.27 11.40
CA LYS A 345 0.16 0.34 12.52
C LYS A 345 -0.25 -0.24 13.86
N LEU A 346 -1.53 -0.51 14.09
CA LEU A 346 -1.99 -1.17 15.30
C LEU A 346 -1.37 -2.56 15.46
N ASN A 347 -1.42 -3.36 14.40
CA ASN A 347 -0.82 -4.70 14.40
C ASN A 347 0.70 -4.64 14.58
N LYS A 348 1.38 -3.68 13.94
CA LYS A 348 2.80 -3.45 14.14
C LYS A 348 3.11 -3.10 15.59
N PHE A 349 2.33 -2.20 16.21
CA PHE A 349 2.49 -1.90 17.64
C PHE A 349 2.29 -3.14 18.52
N ILE A 350 1.25 -3.92 18.28
CA ILE A 350 0.98 -5.15 19.02
C ILE A 350 2.18 -6.11 18.96
N GLN A 351 2.76 -6.30 17.77
CA GLN A 351 3.86 -7.24 17.57
C GLN A 351 5.22 -6.68 18.01
N GLU A 352 5.53 -5.44 17.67
CA GLU A 352 6.87 -4.87 17.74
C GLU A 352 7.01 -3.75 18.80
N GLY A 353 5.91 -3.12 19.23
CA GLY A 353 5.90 -1.95 20.13
C GLY A 353 6.22 -0.63 19.40
N THR A 354 6.25 -0.64 18.07
CA THR A 354 6.52 0.54 17.23
C THR A 354 5.32 0.89 16.35
N VAL A 355 5.21 2.15 15.93
CA VAL A 355 4.09 2.66 15.11
C VAL A 355 4.61 3.23 13.80
#